data_ae127bd6e3086fc21de908db2f836d1c
#
_entry.id   ae127bd6e3086fc21de908db2f836d1c
#
_cell.length_a   1.000
_cell.length_b   1.000
_cell.length_c   1.000
_cell.angle_alpha   90.00
_cell.angle_beta   90.00
_cell.angle_gamma   90.00
#
_symmetry.space_group_name_H-M   'P 1'
#
loop_
_entity.id
_entity.type
_entity.pdbx_description
1 polymer ?
#
loop_
_entity_poly.entity_id
_entity_poly.type
_entity_poly.pdbx_seq_one_letter_code
_entity_poly.pdbx_strand_id
1 'polypeptide(L)'
;MKKYLFLSSVLGLSLLGAADPSALVKRCAGCHGPAMDKKAFGKGHVVNTLDSATIKEDLSGYKAGTLNRYGAGGVMHAQAQGLSDEDIDALSKFIPTLKK
;
A
#
# COMPACT_ATOMS: atom_id res chain seq x y z
N MET A 1 -10.13 16.88 -35.27
CA MET A 1 -11.01 16.14 -34.68
C MET A 1 -10.53 15.03 -33.85
N LYS A 2 -9.91 14.08 -34.36
CA LYS A 2 -9.52 12.93 -33.62
C LYS A 2 -8.63 13.24 -32.48
N LYS A 3 -7.92 14.30 -32.52
CA LYS A 3 -6.97 14.59 -31.46
C LYS A 3 -7.60 14.74 -30.13
N TYR A 4 -8.78 15.25 -30.07
CA TYR A 4 -9.38 15.43 -28.77
C TYR A 4 -9.65 14.14 -28.10
N LEU A 5 -10.03 13.18 -28.88
CA LEU A 5 -10.33 11.87 -28.31
C LEU A 5 -9.12 11.27 -27.64
N PHE A 6 -7.96 11.47 -28.24
CA PHE A 6 -6.76 10.96 -27.64
C PHE A 6 -6.50 11.56 -26.28
N LEU A 7 -6.70 12.85 -26.14
CA LEU A 7 -6.47 13.49 -24.87
C LEU A 7 -7.37 12.92 -23.80
N SER A 8 -8.62 12.68 -24.15
CA SER A 8 -9.54 12.09 -23.18
C SER A 8 -9.08 10.73 -22.73
N SER A 9 -8.61 9.93 -23.67
CA SER A 9 -8.15 8.60 -23.33
C SER A 9 -6.97 8.64 -22.38
N VAL A 10 -6.05 9.55 -22.62
CA VAL A 10 -4.89 9.67 -21.76
C VAL A 10 -5.30 10.03 -20.34
N LEU A 11 -6.23 10.95 -20.21
CA LEU A 11 -6.70 11.33 -18.89
C LEU A 11 -7.37 10.15 -18.19
N GLY A 12 -8.14 9.37 -18.92
CA GLY A 12 -8.76 8.19 -18.37
C GLY A 12 -7.74 7.22 -17.83
N LEU A 13 -6.66 7.01 -18.59
CA LEU A 13 -5.62 6.08 -18.13
C LEU A 13 -4.95 6.57 -16.87
N SER A 14 -4.68 7.86 -16.75
CA SER A 14 -4.03 8.34 -15.55
C SER A 14 -4.92 8.23 -14.32
N LEU A 15 -6.23 8.34 -14.50
CA LEU A 15 -7.16 8.17 -13.40
C LEU A 15 -7.24 6.72 -12.94
N LEU A 16 -6.92 5.79 -13.82
CA LEU A 16 -6.93 4.38 -13.47
C LEU A 16 -5.63 3.94 -12.82
N GLY A 17 -4.64 4.83 -12.72
CA GLY A 17 -3.31 4.46 -12.28
C GLY A 17 -3.19 4.13 -10.81
N ALA A 18 -4.10 4.61 -9.97
CA ALA A 18 -4.00 4.38 -8.55
C ALA A 18 -5.37 4.10 -7.97
N ALA A 19 -5.44 3.15 -7.05
CA ALA A 19 -6.65 2.86 -6.32
C ALA A 19 -6.75 3.78 -5.10
N ASP A 20 -7.96 3.91 -4.56
CA ASP A 20 -8.19 4.68 -3.35
C ASP A 20 -7.51 3.96 -2.16
N PRO A 21 -6.58 4.60 -1.46
CA PRO A 21 -5.89 3.94 -0.37
C PRO A 21 -6.81 3.57 0.78
N SER A 22 -7.91 4.27 1.00
CA SER A 22 -8.86 3.90 2.05
C SER A 22 -9.54 2.58 1.72
N ALA A 23 -9.71 2.26 0.44
CA ALA A 23 -10.25 0.97 0.02
C ALA A 23 -9.17 -0.11 0.08
N LEU A 24 -7.97 0.22 -0.32
CA LEU A 24 -6.85 -0.74 -0.30
C LEU A 24 -6.53 -1.20 1.11
N VAL A 25 -6.57 -0.31 2.07
CA VAL A 25 -6.19 -0.63 3.45
C VAL A 25 -7.15 -1.64 4.09
N LYS A 26 -8.35 -1.77 3.56
CA LYS A 26 -9.31 -2.76 4.08
C LYS A 26 -8.79 -4.17 3.94
N ARG A 27 -7.99 -4.44 2.92
CA ARG A 27 -7.38 -5.76 2.74
C ARG A 27 -6.35 -6.05 3.82
N CYS A 28 -5.78 -5.02 4.37
CA CYS A 28 -4.74 -5.15 5.40
C CYS A 28 -5.34 -5.22 6.79
N ALA A 29 -6.57 -4.74 6.96
CA ALA A 29 -7.19 -4.55 8.25
C ALA A 29 -7.42 -5.86 9.01
N GLY A 30 -7.59 -6.96 8.30
CA GLY A 30 -7.81 -8.25 8.95
C GLY A 30 -6.67 -8.65 9.88
N CYS A 31 -5.44 -8.27 9.55
CA CYS A 31 -4.28 -8.57 10.37
C CYS A 31 -3.77 -7.34 11.11
N HIS A 32 -3.81 -6.17 10.47
CA HIS A 32 -3.21 -4.96 11.03
C HIS A 32 -4.21 -4.05 11.76
N GLY A 33 -5.49 -4.40 11.76
CA GLY A 33 -6.54 -3.58 12.37
C GLY A 33 -7.07 -2.51 11.42
N PRO A 34 -8.32 -2.05 11.64
CA PRO A 34 -8.95 -1.07 10.75
C PRO A 34 -8.20 0.26 10.66
N ALA A 35 -7.50 0.65 11.72
CA ALA A 35 -6.68 1.85 11.73
C ALA A 35 -5.20 1.53 11.53
N MET A 36 -4.87 0.31 11.15
CA MET A 36 -3.49 -0.17 11.00
C MET A 36 -2.73 -0.03 12.32
N ASP A 37 -3.40 -0.23 13.42
CA ASP A 37 -2.87 0.01 14.76
C ASP A 37 -2.55 -1.28 15.53
N LYS A 38 -2.56 -2.42 14.86
CA LYS A 38 -2.22 -3.70 15.50
C LYS A 38 -1.02 -4.34 14.81
N LYS A 39 -0.21 -5.01 15.58
CA LYS A 39 0.86 -5.85 15.02
C LYS A 39 0.24 -7.10 14.43
N ALA A 40 0.46 -7.37 13.16
CA ALA A 40 -0.05 -8.57 12.52
C ALA A 40 0.61 -9.79 13.16
N PHE A 41 -0.21 -10.71 13.66
CA PHE A 41 0.27 -11.93 14.33
C PHE A 41 1.23 -11.62 15.49
N GLY A 42 1.14 -10.44 16.10
CA GLY A 42 2.02 -10.04 17.17
C GLY A 42 3.45 -9.75 16.75
N LYS A 43 3.70 -9.63 15.44
CA LYS A 43 5.05 -9.43 14.90
C LYS A 43 5.19 -8.08 14.23
N GLY A 44 6.42 -7.63 14.11
CA GLY A 44 6.75 -6.41 13.41
C GLY A 44 6.31 -5.17 14.17
N HIS A 45 5.90 -4.17 13.42
CA HIS A 45 5.55 -2.87 13.97
C HIS A 45 4.06 -2.61 13.88
N VAL A 46 3.59 -1.68 14.71
CA VAL A 46 2.28 -1.07 14.52
C VAL A 46 2.44 -0.12 13.34
N VAL A 47 1.86 -0.47 12.20
CA VAL A 47 2.22 0.13 10.91
C VAL A 47 1.91 1.63 10.87
N ASN A 48 0.81 2.07 11.48
CA ASN A 48 0.46 3.49 11.43
C ASN A 48 1.41 4.38 12.25
N THR A 49 2.34 3.79 12.99
CA THR A 49 3.37 4.56 13.71
C THR A 49 4.63 4.77 12.90
N LEU A 50 4.73 4.12 11.76
CA LEU A 50 5.89 4.28 10.87
C LEU A 50 5.69 5.50 9.99
N ASP A 51 6.80 6.10 9.56
CA ASP A 51 6.69 7.21 8.64
C ASP A 51 6.46 6.71 7.21
N SER A 52 6.08 7.64 6.35
CA SER A 52 5.72 7.32 4.97
C SER A 52 6.89 6.67 4.22
N ALA A 53 8.10 7.16 4.41
CA ALA A 53 9.26 6.59 3.71
C ALA A 53 9.51 5.15 4.12
N THR A 54 9.38 4.84 5.41
CA THR A 54 9.58 3.48 5.92
C THR A 54 8.50 2.55 5.40
N ILE A 55 7.24 2.98 5.41
CA ILE A 55 6.15 2.16 4.89
C ILE A 55 6.37 1.85 3.41
N LYS A 56 6.76 2.85 2.64
CA LYS A 56 7.00 2.67 1.21
C LYS A 56 8.14 1.68 0.97
N GLU A 57 9.22 1.82 1.72
CA GLU A 57 10.36 0.91 1.61
C GLU A 57 9.95 -0.51 1.97
N ASP A 58 9.22 -0.67 3.07
CA ASP A 58 8.82 -2.00 3.53
C ASP A 58 7.85 -2.65 2.54
N LEU A 59 6.83 -1.95 2.08
CA LEU A 59 5.90 -2.52 1.11
C LEU A 59 6.60 -2.89 -0.20
N SER A 60 7.52 -2.07 -0.65
CA SER A 60 8.28 -2.35 -1.87
C SER A 60 9.17 -3.58 -1.67
N GLY A 61 9.78 -3.70 -0.51
CA GLY A 61 10.60 -4.87 -0.18
C GLY A 61 9.78 -6.15 -0.08
N TYR A 62 8.59 -6.08 0.49
CA TYR A 62 7.69 -7.23 0.54
C TYR A 62 7.21 -7.60 -0.87
N LYS A 63 6.88 -6.62 -1.70
CA LYS A 63 6.46 -6.90 -3.06
C LYS A 63 7.56 -7.58 -3.86
N ALA A 64 8.79 -7.14 -3.66
CA ALA A 64 9.95 -7.74 -4.33
C ALA A 64 10.37 -9.08 -3.72
N GLY A 65 9.84 -9.42 -2.54
CA GLY A 65 10.20 -10.65 -1.87
C GLY A 65 11.56 -10.61 -1.17
N THR A 66 12.08 -9.41 -0.91
CA THR A 66 13.41 -9.24 -0.33
C THR A 66 13.41 -8.91 1.15
N LEU A 67 12.24 -8.66 1.73
CA LEU A 67 12.13 -8.23 3.12
C LEU A 67 11.54 -9.33 3.99
N ASN A 68 12.23 -9.67 5.08
CA ASN A 68 11.73 -10.63 6.07
C ASN A 68 12.26 -10.33 7.47
N ARG A 69 12.75 -9.13 7.72
CA ARG A 69 13.39 -8.84 9.02
C ARG A 69 12.41 -8.82 10.18
N TYR A 70 11.12 -8.74 9.89
CA TYR A 70 10.09 -8.72 10.94
C TYR A 70 9.43 -10.08 11.13
N GLY A 71 9.84 -11.09 10.37
CA GLY A 71 9.41 -12.46 10.58
C GLY A 71 8.14 -12.90 9.85
N ALA A 72 7.51 -12.03 9.08
CA ALA A 72 6.30 -12.38 8.35
C ALA A 72 6.43 -12.07 6.86
N GLY A 73 7.65 -12.18 6.34
CA GLY A 73 7.95 -11.79 4.96
C GLY A 73 7.18 -12.56 3.92
N GLY A 74 6.97 -13.86 4.13
CA GLY A 74 6.22 -14.68 3.17
C GLY A 74 4.77 -14.25 3.06
N VAL A 75 4.13 -13.98 4.20
CA VAL A 75 2.73 -13.54 4.22
C VAL A 75 2.62 -12.16 3.56
N MET A 76 3.49 -11.23 3.94
CA MET A 76 3.43 -9.89 3.39
C MET A 76 3.82 -9.85 1.92
N HIS A 77 4.74 -10.71 1.48
CA HIS A 77 5.07 -10.83 0.06
C HIS A 77 3.80 -11.17 -0.75
N ALA A 78 3.04 -12.15 -0.28
CA ALA A 78 1.81 -12.54 -0.96
C ALA A 78 0.80 -11.39 -0.98
N GLN A 79 0.68 -10.66 0.13
CA GLN A 79 -0.26 -9.54 0.20
C GLN A 79 0.18 -8.38 -0.70
N ALA A 80 1.46 -8.10 -0.76
CA ALA A 80 1.97 -6.95 -1.51
C ALA A 80 2.03 -7.19 -3.01
N GLN A 81 1.93 -8.43 -3.47
CA GLN A 81 1.98 -8.76 -4.90
C GLN A 81 0.90 -8.05 -5.70
N GLY A 82 -0.26 -7.84 -5.12
CA GLY A 82 -1.38 -7.22 -5.81
C GLY A 82 -1.33 -5.70 -5.84
N LEU A 83 -0.29 -5.08 -5.26
CA LEU A 83 -0.19 -3.63 -5.20
C LEU A 83 0.68 -3.11 -6.33
N SER A 84 0.23 -2.05 -7.00
CA SER A 84 1.08 -1.34 -7.94
C SER A 84 2.02 -0.41 -7.17
N ASP A 85 3.01 0.15 -7.86
CA ASP A 85 3.90 1.12 -7.24
C ASP A 85 3.11 2.36 -6.80
N GLU A 86 2.10 2.75 -7.58
CA GLU A 86 1.22 3.85 -7.22
C GLU A 86 0.40 3.54 -5.98
N ASP A 87 -0.08 2.30 -5.85
CA ASP A 87 -0.80 1.86 -4.67
C ASP A 87 0.08 1.94 -3.43
N ILE A 88 1.32 1.48 -3.56
CA ILE A 88 2.28 1.52 -2.45
C ILE A 88 2.56 2.96 -2.04
N ASP A 89 2.76 3.84 -2.99
CA ASP A 89 2.99 5.25 -2.69
C ASP A 89 1.78 5.87 -1.97
N ALA A 90 0.58 5.59 -2.47
CA ALA A 90 -0.64 6.11 -1.87
C ALA A 90 -0.84 5.57 -0.45
N LEU A 91 -0.62 4.27 -0.24
CA LEU A 91 -0.73 3.67 1.09
C LEU A 91 0.29 4.25 2.06
N SER A 92 1.51 4.47 1.58
CA SER A 92 2.58 5.00 2.43
C SER A 92 2.25 6.38 2.98
N LYS A 93 1.48 7.16 2.23
CA LYS A 93 1.05 8.48 2.65
C LYS A 93 -0.22 8.44 3.48
N PHE A 94 -1.09 7.49 3.20
CA PHE A 94 -2.38 7.39 3.86
C PHE A 94 -2.30 6.76 5.25
N ILE A 95 -1.54 5.66 5.39
CA ILE A 95 -1.51 4.90 6.64
C ILE A 95 -1.10 5.76 7.85
N PRO A 96 -0.07 6.62 7.76
CA PRO A 96 0.26 7.46 8.91
C PRO A 96 -0.85 8.40 9.35
N THR A 97 -1.78 8.73 8.45
CA THR A 97 -2.92 9.59 8.82
C THR A 97 -3.94 8.88 9.67
N LEU A 98 -3.86 7.56 9.79
CA LEU A 98 -4.79 6.78 10.62
C LEU A 98 -4.40 6.79 12.08
N LYS A 99 -3.22 7.26 12.41
CA LYS A 99 -2.77 7.37 13.78
C LYS A 99 -3.56 8.43 14.51
N LYS A 100 -4.05 8.10 15.68
CA LYS A 100 -4.83 9.03 16.50
C LYS A 100 -4.00 9.77 17.52
#